data_0052db5664e186225e4bd2a426412e8d
#
_entry.id   0052db5664e186225e4bd2a426412e8d
#
_cell.length_a   1.000
_cell.length_b   1.000
_cell.length_c   1.000
_cell.angle_alpha   90.00
_cell.angle_beta   90.00
_cell.angle_gamma   90.00
#
_symmetry.space_group_name_H-M   'P 1'
#
loop_
_entity.id
_entity.type
_entity.pdbx_description
1 polymer ?
#
loop_
_entity_poly.entity_id
_entity_poly.type
_entity_poly.pdbx_seq_one_letter_code
_entity_poly.pdbx_strand_id
1 'polypeptide(L)'
;MATLKKQRRIDTDNRIKAAAVEVFAEYGYERAQLSYMSKIAGISIGLIGQNFGSKQDLFMSVVRDGYDNLYKIFNDIGENKSWKEYLIGLLQYFKSSMNDEEIKKRIAFTSTIANSKDTPPCYLEESVKELEKTPVADALRIGQKNGEVKDGHPGILYALFFRTACDIIVSCNKNNIALPEDEWFLRLVRK
;
A
#
# COMPACT_ATOMS: atom_id res chain seq x y z
N MET A 1 -33.43 11.15 4.14
CA MET A 1 -33.03 10.24 5.26
C MET A 1 -32.08 9.11 4.84
N ALA A 2 -32.30 8.43 3.70
CA ALA A 2 -31.41 7.35 3.22
C ALA A 2 -29.95 7.81 2.97
N THR A 3 -29.76 9.00 2.40
CA THR A 3 -28.43 9.57 2.09
C THR A 3 -27.61 9.87 3.35
N LEU A 4 -28.22 10.42 4.40
CA LEU A 4 -27.58 10.70 5.69
C LEU A 4 -27.15 9.40 6.42
N LYS A 5 -27.97 8.35 6.34
CA LYS A 5 -27.66 7.04 6.95
C LYS A 5 -26.47 6.38 6.21
N LYS A 6 -26.45 6.49 4.88
CA LYS A 6 -25.35 6.00 4.05
C LYS A 6 -24.04 6.74 4.37
N GLN A 7 -24.10 8.08 4.48
CA GLN A 7 -22.92 8.89 4.80
C GLN A 7 -22.34 8.53 6.18
N ARG A 8 -23.18 8.42 7.21
CA ARG A 8 -22.73 8.03 8.56
C ARG A 8 -22.08 6.65 8.59
N ARG A 9 -22.55 5.71 7.76
CA ARG A 9 -21.91 4.39 7.64
C ARG A 9 -20.53 4.50 7.01
N ILE A 10 -20.39 5.26 5.92
CA ILE A 10 -19.10 5.51 5.26
C ILE A 10 -18.09 6.14 6.24
N ASP A 11 -18.53 7.17 7.00
CA ASP A 11 -17.68 7.83 7.99
C ASP A 11 -17.23 6.87 9.10
N THR A 12 -18.14 5.99 9.53
CA THR A 12 -17.87 4.94 10.52
C THR A 12 -16.84 3.93 9.97
N ASP A 13 -17.04 3.45 8.75
CA ASP A 13 -16.15 2.50 8.09
C ASP A 13 -14.74 3.10 7.90
N ASN A 14 -14.65 4.36 7.49
CA ASN A 14 -13.37 5.06 7.35
C ASN A 14 -12.62 5.19 8.68
N ARG A 15 -13.32 5.50 9.77
CA ARG A 15 -12.72 5.57 11.12
C ARG A 15 -12.20 4.21 11.57
N ILE A 16 -12.94 3.13 11.33
CA ILE A 16 -12.52 1.77 11.66
C ILE A 16 -11.29 1.39 10.84
N LYS A 17 -11.29 1.65 9.53
CA LYS A 17 -10.16 1.34 8.65
C LYS A 17 -8.90 2.14 9.03
N ALA A 18 -9.02 3.42 9.35
CA ALA A 18 -7.89 4.24 9.81
C ALA A 18 -7.27 3.67 11.09
N ALA A 19 -8.10 3.30 12.08
CA ALA A 19 -7.63 2.64 13.31
C ALA A 19 -6.99 1.27 13.01
N ALA A 20 -7.54 0.51 12.06
CA ALA A 20 -7.00 -0.78 11.66
C ALA A 20 -5.61 -0.64 11.01
N VAL A 21 -5.41 0.34 10.12
CA VAL A 21 -4.08 0.66 9.55
C VAL A 21 -3.05 0.88 10.64
N GLU A 22 -3.38 1.71 11.64
CA GLU A 22 -2.48 2.03 12.76
C GLU A 22 -2.14 0.79 13.59
N VAL A 23 -3.14 0.02 13.99
CA VAL A 23 -2.94 -1.17 14.83
C VAL A 23 -2.20 -2.28 14.08
N PHE A 24 -2.51 -2.50 12.80
CA PHE A 24 -1.78 -3.48 12.00
C PHE A 24 -0.34 -3.03 11.71
N ALA A 25 -0.09 -1.75 11.51
CA ALA A 25 1.25 -1.21 11.31
C ALA A 25 2.13 -1.40 12.55
N GLU A 26 1.56 -1.22 13.74
CA GLU A 26 2.30 -1.30 15.01
C GLU A 26 2.51 -2.74 15.50
N TYR A 27 1.47 -3.59 15.42
CA TYR A 27 1.49 -4.93 16.03
C TYR A 27 1.63 -6.08 15.04
N GLY A 28 1.51 -5.83 13.73
CA GLY A 28 1.36 -6.89 12.72
C GLY A 28 -0.02 -7.53 12.77
N TYR A 29 -0.30 -8.48 11.84
CA TYR A 29 -1.63 -9.09 11.73
C TYR A 29 -2.01 -9.89 12.99
N GLU A 30 -1.17 -10.82 13.44
CA GLU A 30 -1.53 -11.75 14.54
C GLU A 30 -1.83 -11.03 15.85
N ARG A 31 -0.96 -10.12 16.27
CA ARG A 31 -1.07 -9.42 17.55
C ARG A 31 -2.05 -8.26 17.54
N ALA A 32 -2.49 -7.82 16.37
CA ALA A 32 -3.51 -6.79 16.24
C ALA A 32 -4.85 -7.26 16.82
N GLN A 33 -5.40 -6.51 17.77
CA GLN A 33 -6.66 -6.82 18.44
C GLN A 33 -7.75 -5.83 18.06
N LEU A 34 -8.97 -6.31 17.83
CA LEU A 34 -10.14 -5.46 17.56
C LEU A 34 -10.45 -4.50 18.72
N SER A 35 -10.06 -4.85 19.94
CA SER A 35 -10.20 -3.98 21.12
C SER A 35 -9.34 -2.71 21.02
N TYR A 36 -8.13 -2.80 20.43
CA TYR A 36 -7.29 -1.62 20.20
C TYR A 36 -7.89 -0.72 19.12
N MET A 37 -8.32 -1.34 18.01
CA MET A 37 -9.00 -0.61 16.92
C MET A 37 -10.28 0.09 17.41
N SER A 38 -11.07 -0.60 18.25
CA SER A 38 -12.28 -0.06 18.89
C SER A 38 -11.99 1.20 19.70
N LYS A 39 -10.92 1.19 20.51
CA LYS A 39 -10.50 2.35 21.32
C LYS A 39 -10.07 3.53 20.45
N ILE A 40 -9.23 3.30 19.44
CA ILE A 40 -8.72 4.35 18.54
C ILE A 40 -9.87 4.93 17.71
N ALA A 41 -10.70 4.07 17.14
CA ALA A 41 -11.84 4.50 16.32
C ALA A 41 -12.96 5.14 17.15
N GLY A 42 -13.03 4.91 18.47
CA GLY A 42 -14.17 5.31 19.33
C GLY A 42 -15.46 4.61 18.90
N ILE A 43 -15.39 3.33 18.54
CA ILE A 43 -16.49 2.52 18.00
C ILE A 43 -16.46 1.17 18.68
N SER A 44 -17.64 0.62 19.06
CA SER A 44 -17.72 -0.67 19.74
C SER A 44 -17.20 -1.83 18.87
N ILE A 45 -16.62 -2.86 19.50
CA ILE A 45 -16.14 -4.08 18.81
C ILE A 45 -17.32 -4.75 18.05
N GLY A 46 -18.53 -4.76 18.66
CA GLY A 46 -19.70 -5.31 18.01
C GLY A 46 -20.06 -4.61 16.69
N LEU A 47 -19.91 -3.28 16.62
CA LEU A 47 -20.15 -2.52 15.40
C LEU A 47 -19.04 -2.76 14.35
N ILE A 48 -17.79 -2.94 14.78
CA ILE A 48 -16.71 -3.37 13.88
C ILE A 48 -17.08 -4.72 13.25
N GLY A 49 -17.50 -5.69 14.06
CA GLY A 49 -17.94 -7.00 13.57
C GLY A 49 -19.15 -6.93 12.62
N GLN A 50 -20.12 -6.06 12.90
CA GLN A 50 -21.28 -5.87 12.02
C GLN A 50 -20.91 -5.26 10.66
N ASN A 51 -19.91 -4.37 10.60
CA ASN A 51 -19.52 -3.69 9.36
C ASN A 51 -18.55 -4.52 8.52
N PHE A 52 -17.66 -5.26 9.14
CA PHE A 52 -16.56 -5.95 8.44
C PHE A 52 -16.60 -7.48 8.60
N GLY A 53 -17.34 -8.02 9.54
CA GLY A 53 -17.38 -9.46 9.82
C GLY A 53 -16.22 -9.91 10.71
N SER A 54 -15.09 -10.26 10.11
CA SER A 54 -13.92 -10.77 10.84
C SER A 54 -12.73 -9.80 10.81
N LYS A 55 -11.71 -10.07 11.66
CA LYS A 55 -10.42 -9.37 11.60
C LYS A 55 -9.76 -9.50 10.21
N GLN A 56 -9.90 -10.66 9.59
CA GLN A 56 -9.37 -10.91 8.25
C GLN A 56 -10.09 -10.08 7.19
N ASP A 57 -11.41 -9.98 7.24
CA ASP A 57 -12.18 -9.17 6.29
C ASP A 57 -11.87 -7.69 6.44
N LEU A 58 -11.73 -7.20 7.67
CA LEU A 58 -11.28 -5.83 7.94
C LEU A 58 -9.87 -5.60 7.39
N PHE A 59 -8.94 -6.53 7.64
CA PHE A 59 -7.58 -6.47 7.11
C PHE A 59 -7.58 -6.39 5.58
N MET A 60 -8.29 -7.30 4.91
CA MET A 60 -8.37 -7.32 3.45
C MET A 60 -9.07 -6.06 2.89
N SER A 61 -10.02 -5.49 3.61
CA SER A 61 -10.65 -4.21 3.25
C SER A 61 -9.63 -3.06 3.25
N VAL A 62 -8.74 -3.01 4.25
CA VAL A 62 -7.65 -2.02 4.31
C VAL A 62 -6.65 -2.22 3.18
N VAL A 63 -6.31 -3.47 2.86
CA VAL A 63 -5.42 -3.82 1.74
C VAL A 63 -6.00 -3.33 0.41
N ARG A 64 -7.28 -3.58 0.15
CA ARG A 64 -7.97 -3.12 -1.08
C ARG A 64 -7.99 -1.61 -1.21
N ASP A 65 -8.26 -0.89 -0.12
CA ASP A 65 -8.17 0.58 -0.12
C ASP A 65 -6.76 1.08 -0.51
N GLY A 66 -5.72 0.32 -0.14
CA GLY A 66 -4.34 0.58 -0.55
C GLY A 66 -4.18 0.50 -2.07
N TYR A 67 -4.75 -0.53 -2.71
CA TYR A 67 -4.72 -0.66 -4.17
C TYR A 67 -5.55 0.40 -4.87
N ASP A 68 -6.74 0.73 -4.36
CA ASP A 68 -7.55 1.82 -4.90
C ASP A 68 -6.80 3.15 -4.90
N ASN A 69 -6.03 3.43 -3.85
CA ASN A 69 -5.18 4.61 -3.80
C ASN A 69 -4.00 4.54 -4.77
N LEU A 70 -3.40 3.36 -4.93
CA LEU A 70 -2.33 3.14 -5.90
C LEU A 70 -2.81 3.37 -7.33
N TYR A 71 -4.01 2.91 -7.68
CA TYR A 71 -4.61 3.18 -9.00
C TYR A 71 -4.84 4.68 -9.23
N LYS A 72 -5.26 5.44 -8.21
CA LYS A 72 -5.37 6.90 -8.32
C LYS A 72 -4.02 7.54 -8.63
N ILE A 73 -2.94 7.12 -7.94
CA ILE A 73 -1.59 7.61 -8.20
C ILE A 73 -1.17 7.32 -9.66
N PHE A 74 -1.45 6.13 -10.18
CA PHE A 74 -1.16 5.83 -11.58
C PHE A 74 -1.97 6.67 -12.56
N ASN A 75 -3.23 6.95 -12.25
CA ASN A 75 -4.04 7.86 -13.07
C ASN A 75 -3.47 9.28 -13.07
N ASP A 76 -2.96 9.77 -11.93
CA ASP A 76 -2.33 11.08 -11.82
C ASP A 76 -0.98 11.15 -12.58
N ILE A 77 -0.22 10.06 -12.62
CA ILE A 77 1.01 9.94 -13.43
C ILE A 77 0.66 9.97 -14.92
N GLY A 78 -0.51 9.46 -15.29
CA GLY A 78 -1.03 9.44 -16.66
C GLY A 78 -0.91 8.08 -17.35
N GLU A 79 -1.59 7.96 -18.48
CA GLU A 79 -1.64 6.73 -19.28
C GLU A 79 -0.43 6.59 -20.24
N ASN A 80 -0.20 5.37 -20.70
CA ASN A 80 0.79 5.03 -21.72
C ASN A 80 2.24 5.49 -21.42
N LYS A 81 2.59 5.50 -20.14
CA LYS A 81 3.94 5.82 -19.68
C LYS A 81 4.87 4.61 -19.82
N SER A 82 6.15 4.88 -20.01
CA SER A 82 7.20 3.86 -19.90
C SER A 82 7.33 3.36 -18.45
N TRP A 83 7.93 2.20 -18.27
CA TRP A 83 8.20 1.66 -16.92
C TRP A 83 9.03 2.63 -16.06
N LYS A 84 9.95 3.40 -16.67
CA LYS A 84 10.74 4.42 -15.99
C LYS A 84 9.87 5.57 -15.48
N GLU A 85 8.99 6.10 -16.33
CA GLU A 85 8.09 7.20 -15.98
C GLU A 85 7.14 6.81 -14.84
N TYR A 86 6.57 5.59 -14.87
CA TYR A 86 5.73 5.10 -13.78
C TYR A 86 6.51 4.98 -12.46
N LEU A 87 7.69 4.38 -12.48
CA LEU A 87 8.47 4.17 -11.26
C LEU A 87 9.02 5.49 -10.69
N ILE A 88 9.45 6.42 -11.54
CA ILE A 88 9.87 7.77 -11.11
C ILE A 88 8.68 8.56 -10.55
N GLY A 89 7.54 8.53 -11.23
CA GLY A 89 6.32 9.20 -10.75
C GLY A 89 5.88 8.72 -9.37
N LEU A 90 5.95 7.42 -9.13
CA LEU A 90 5.71 6.83 -7.80
C LEU A 90 6.72 7.32 -6.76
N LEU A 91 8.02 7.31 -7.08
CA LEU A 91 9.06 7.82 -6.16
C LEU A 91 8.82 9.28 -5.80
N GLN A 92 8.50 10.11 -6.77
CA GLN A 92 8.21 11.54 -6.56
C GLN A 92 6.97 11.75 -5.70
N TYR A 93 5.91 10.97 -5.95
CA TYR A 93 4.71 10.99 -5.11
C TYR A 93 5.06 10.67 -3.65
N PHE A 94 5.78 9.57 -3.39
CA PHE A 94 6.13 9.19 -2.01
C PHE A 94 7.09 10.18 -1.36
N LYS A 95 8.10 10.68 -2.08
CA LYS A 95 9.02 11.71 -1.57
C LYS A 95 8.28 12.98 -1.15
N SER A 96 7.33 13.45 -1.97
CA SER A 96 6.54 14.65 -1.67
C SER A 96 5.54 14.45 -0.53
N SER A 97 5.08 13.22 -0.34
CA SER A 97 4.05 12.87 0.64
C SER A 97 4.62 12.47 2.01
N MET A 98 5.94 12.54 2.21
CA MET A 98 6.59 12.11 3.46
C MET A 98 6.24 12.97 4.69
N ASN A 99 5.59 14.11 4.52
CA ASN A 99 5.07 14.92 5.62
C ASN A 99 3.60 14.57 5.97
N ASP A 100 2.93 13.75 5.17
CA ASP A 100 1.57 13.29 5.40
C ASP A 100 1.56 12.09 6.36
N GLU A 101 0.97 12.27 7.54
CA GLU A 101 0.92 11.23 8.58
C GLU A 101 0.07 10.01 8.16
N GLU A 102 -0.96 10.20 7.34
CA GLU A 102 -1.75 9.07 6.84
C GLU A 102 -0.94 8.21 5.88
N ILE A 103 -0.19 8.83 4.99
CA ILE A 103 0.69 8.13 4.04
C ILE A 103 1.80 7.41 4.79
N LYS A 104 2.43 8.02 5.79
CA LYS A 104 3.41 7.35 6.65
C LYS A 104 2.85 6.10 7.32
N LYS A 105 1.64 6.17 7.89
CA LYS A 105 0.97 5.02 8.50
C LYS A 105 0.71 3.91 7.49
N ARG A 106 0.29 4.24 6.26
CA ARG A 106 0.07 3.26 5.18
C ARG A 106 1.38 2.61 4.71
N ILE A 107 2.46 3.36 4.61
CA ILE A 107 3.79 2.81 4.29
C ILE A 107 4.25 1.87 5.42
N ALA A 108 4.12 2.28 6.68
CA ALA A 108 4.46 1.45 7.83
C ALA A 108 3.62 0.16 7.87
N PHE A 109 2.31 0.26 7.60
CA PHE A 109 1.43 -0.90 7.45
C PHE A 109 1.95 -1.87 6.37
N THR A 110 2.23 -1.36 5.17
CA THR A 110 2.70 -2.19 4.05
C THR A 110 4.03 -2.85 4.38
N SER A 111 4.98 -2.13 4.98
CA SER A 111 6.29 -2.67 5.38
C SER A 111 6.16 -3.74 6.47
N THR A 112 5.36 -3.50 7.50
CA THR A 112 5.13 -4.46 8.59
C THR A 112 4.49 -5.75 8.08
N ILE A 113 3.44 -5.64 7.26
CA ILE A 113 2.71 -6.78 6.73
C ILE A 113 3.56 -7.60 5.75
N ALA A 114 4.29 -6.95 4.86
CA ALA A 114 5.14 -7.62 3.89
C ALA A 114 6.32 -8.37 4.54
N ASN A 115 6.75 -7.97 5.73
CA ASN A 115 7.83 -8.60 6.49
C ASN A 115 7.34 -9.63 7.53
N SER A 116 6.03 -9.74 7.75
CA SER A 116 5.46 -10.62 8.77
C SER A 116 5.25 -12.03 8.25
N LYS A 117 5.68 -13.02 9.04
CA LYS A 117 5.37 -14.44 8.78
C LYS A 117 3.90 -14.78 9.05
N ASP A 118 3.23 -13.93 9.80
CA ASP A 118 1.87 -14.16 10.30
C ASP A 118 0.80 -13.47 9.43
N THR A 119 1.21 -12.94 8.29
CA THR A 119 0.29 -12.32 7.33
C THR A 119 -0.59 -13.40 6.68
N PRO A 120 -1.93 -13.19 6.60
CA PRO A 120 -2.83 -14.17 6.00
C PRO A 120 -2.41 -14.55 4.57
N PRO A 121 -2.45 -15.84 4.19
CA PRO A 121 -2.08 -16.28 2.83
C PRO A 121 -2.87 -15.55 1.73
N CYS A 122 -4.15 -15.23 1.96
CA CYS A 122 -4.98 -14.49 1.02
C CYS A 122 -4.44 -13.10 0.66
N TYR A 123 -3.62 -12.49 1.54
CA TYR A 123 -2.94 -11.23 1.24
C TYR A 123 -2.00 -11.34 0.05
N LEU A 124 -1.15 -12.38 0.04
CA LEU A 124 -0.18 -12.56 -1.05
C LEU A 124 -0.88 -12.82 -2.39
N GLU A 125 -1.91 -13.68 -2.37
CA GLU A 125 -2.69 -14.00 -3.56
C GLU A 125 -3.39 -12.76 -4.15
N GLU A 126 -4.06 -11.98 -3.30
CA GLU A 126 -4.74 -10.75 -3.71
C GLU A 126 -3.72 -9.72 -4.22
N SER A 127 -2.59 -9.58 -3.50
CA SER A 127 -1.53 -8.64 -3.87
C SER A 127 -0.96 -8.92 -5.24
N VAL A 128 -0.64 -10.18 -5.55
CA VAL A 128 -0.14 -10.55 -6.88
C VAL A 128 -1.17 -10.25 -7.95
N LYS A 129 -2.44 -10.59 -7.73
CA LYS A 129 -3.52 -10.32 -8.68
C LYS A 129 -3.72 -8.83 -8.95
N GLU A 130 -3.71 -8.00 -7.91
CA GLU A 130 -3.92 -6.57 -8.06
C GLU A 130 -2.71 -5.88 -8.71
N LEU A 131 -1.50 -6.26 -8.32
CA LEU A 131 -0.29 -5.69 -8.93
C LEU A 131 -0.16 -6.03 -10.42
N GLU A 132 -0.64 -7.20 -10.84
CA GLU A 132 -0.66 -7.61 -12.24
C GLU A 132 -1.57 -6.75 -13.13
N LYS A 133 -2.62 -6.17 -12.58
CA LYS A 133 -3.58 -5.31 -13.29
C LYS A 133 -3.09 -3.86 -13.40
N THR A 134 -1.97 -3.52 -12.78
CA THR A 134 -1.47 -2.14 -12.80
C THR A 134 -0.83 -1.79 -14.14
N PRO A 135 -0.96 -0.54 -14.61
CA PRO A 135 -0.30 -0.10 -15.84
C PRO A 135 1.22 -0.21 -15.79
N VAL A 136 1.80 -0.15 -14.58
CA VAL A 136 3.26 -0.36 -14.42
C VAL A 136 3.67 -1.79 -14.71
N ALA A 137 2.84 -2.79 -14.39
CA ALA A 137 3.13 -4.18 -14.73
C ALA A 137 3.19 -4.38 -16.25
N ASP A 138 2.26 -3.79 -17.01
CA ASP A 138 2.28 -3.80 -18.46
C ASP A 138 3.51 -3.08 -19.03
N ALA A 139 3.85 -1.93 -18.49
CA ALA A 139 5.05 -1.18 -18.89
C ALA A 139 6.34 -1.97 -18.62
N LEU A 140 6.42 -2.69 -17.48
CA LEU A 140 7.54 -3.57 -17.16
C LEU A 140 7.62 -4.75 -18.15
N ARG A 141 6.49 -5.36 -18.54
CA ARG A 141 6.46 -6.43 -19.57
C ARG A 141 7.01 -5.92 -20.91
N ILE A 142 6.66 -4.69 -21.30
CA ILE A 142 7.22 -4.06 -22.51
C ILE A 142 8.72 -3.85 -22.35
N GLY A 143 9.17 -3.32 -21.22
CA GLY A 143 10.61 -3.14 -20.94
C GLY A 143 11.40 -4.46 -20.91
N GLN A 144 10.80 -5.56 -20.47
CA GLN A 144 11.40 -6.90 -20.55
C GLN A 144 11.56 -7.36 -22.00
N LYS A 145 10.53 -7.20 -22.83
CA LYS A 145 10.60 -7.54 -24.27
C LYS A 145 11.68 -6.73 -25.00
N ASN A 146 11.90 -5.50 -24.58
CA ASN A 146 12.94 -4.62 -25.13
C ASN A 146 14.33 -4.88 -24.55
N GLY A 147 14.49 -5.79 -23.58
CA GLY A 147 15.75 -6.06 -22.91
C GLY A 147 16.22 -4.98 -21.93
N GLU A 148 15.34 -4.07 -21.54
CA GLU A 148 15.64 -2.96 -20.61
C GLU A 148 15.42 -3.33 -19.13
N VAL A 149 14.49 -4.24 -18.87
CA VAL A 149 14.06 -4.67 -17.54
C VAL A 149 14.49 -6.11 -17.30
N LYS A 150 14.86 -6.43 -16.07
CA LYS A 150 15.21 -7.78 -15.62
C LYS A 150 14.09 -8.78 -15.91
N ASP A 151 14.46 -10.00 -16.20
CA ASP A 151 13.54 -11.11 -16.34
C ASP A 151 12.88 -11.41 -14.99
N GLY A 152 11.63 -11.90 -15.03
CA GLY A 152 10.86 -12.25 -13.85
C GLY A 152 9.41 -11.79 -13.96
N HIS A 153 8.64 -12.08 -12.92
CA HIS A 153 7.22 -11.72 -12.85
C HIS A 153 7.06 -10.19 -12.64
N PRO A 154 6.40 -9.44 -13.55
CA PRO A 154 6.36 -7.98 -13.48
C PRO A 154 5.78 -7.43 -12.17
N GLY A 155 4.70 -8.04 -11.66
CA GLY A 155 4.10 -7.65 -10.39
C GLY A 155 5.06 -7.86 -9.20
N ILE A 156 5.88 -8.92 -9.23
CA ILE A 156 6.88 -9.16 -8.18
C ILE A 156 8.03 -8.15 -8.29
N LEU A 157 8.51 -7.84 -9.50
CA LEU A 157 9.53 -6.82 -9.72
C LEU A 157 9.07 -5.45 -9.21
N TYR A 158 7.82 -5.10 -9.52
CA TYR A 158 7.21 -3.89 -9.02
C TYR A 158 7.08 -3.90 -7.49
N ALA A 159 6.60 -4.99 -6.89
CA ALA A 159 6.47 -5.11 -5.44
C ALA A 159 7.82 -4.96 -4.72
N LEU A 160 8.88 -5.58 -5.25
CA LEU A 160 10.24 -5.45 -4.73
C LEU A 160 10.76 -4.01 -4.84
N PHE A 161 10.55 -3.38 -6.00
CA PHE A 161 10.90 -1.97 -6.20
C PHE A 161 10.20 -1.07 -5.19
N PHE A 162 8.87 -1.16 -5.14
CA PHE A 162 8.03 -0.34 -4.28
C PHE A 162 8.41 -0.47 -2.81
N ARG A 163 8.52 -1.70 -2.32
CA ARG A 163 8.88 -1.98 -0.93
C ARG A 163 10.25 -1.42 -0.59
N THR A 164 11.27 -1.72 -1.40
CA THR A 164 12.63 -1.24 -1.17
C THR A 164 12.69 0.28 -1.20
N ALA A 165 11.99 0.92 -2.14
CA ALA A 165 11.92 2.37 -2.21
C ALA A 165 11.27 2.97 -0.96
N CYS A 166 10.14 2.45 -0.50
CA CYS A 166 9.46 2.91 0.71
C CYS A 166 10.35 2.76 1.96
N ASP A 167 10.99 1.61 2.14
CA ASP A 167 11.87 1.35 3.30
C ASP A 167 13.07 2.32 3.33
N ILE A 168 13.68 2.60 2.17
CA ILE A 168 14.79 3.55 2.05
C ILE A 168 14.31 4.97 2.31
N ILE A 169 13.21 5.40 1.70
CA ILE A 169 12.65 6.75 1.88
C ILE A 169 12.34 7.02 3.36
N VAL A 170 11.66 6.08 4.03
CA VAL A 170 11.33 6.18 5.46
C VAL A 170 12.59 6.22 6.31
N SER A 171 13.56 5.34 6.04
CA SER A 171 14.80 5.26 6.80
C SER A 171 15.66 6.53 6.65
N CYS A 172 15.79 7.04 5.44
CA CYS A 172 16.52 8.28 5.17
C CYS A 172 15.86 9.47 5.86
N ASN A 173 14.55 9.59 5.76
CA ASN A 173 13.80 10.68 6.40
C ASN A 173 13.94 10.65 7.93
N LYS A 174 13.78 9.46 8.54
CA LYS A 174 13.90 9.26 10.00
C LYS A 174 15.28 9.64 10.52
N ASN A 175 16.34 9.39 9.76
CA ASN A 175 17.73 9.59 10.17
C ASN A 175 18.35 10.88 9.59
N ASN A 176 17.56 11.72 8.91
CA ASN A 176 18.05 12.92 8.23
C ASN A 176 19.20 12.66 7.25
N ILE A 177 19.09 11.56 6.50
CA ILE A 177 20.05 11.14 5.47
C ILE A 177 19.51 11.60 4.10
N ALA A 178 20.39 12.08 3.24
CA ALA A 178 20.02 12.43 1.88
C ALA A 178 19.46 11.22 1.11
N LEU A 179 18.34 11.44 0.41
CA LEU A 179 17.73 10.39 -0.42
C LEU A 179 18.60 10.13 -1.66
N PRO A 180 18.73 8.87 -2.09
CA PRO A 180 19.33 8.55 -3.37
C PRO A 180 18.57 9.23 -4.53
N GLU A 181 19.27 9.44 -5.64
CA GLU A 181 18.68 9.90 -6.88
C GLU A 181 17.68 8.86 -7.45
N ASP A 182 16.67 9.32 -8.20
CA ASP A 182 15.65 8.43 -8.77
C ASP A 182 16.25 7.31 -9.63
N GLU A 183 17.27 7.62 -10.41
CA GLU A 183 18.01 6.66 -11.23
C GLU A 183 18.65 5.51 -10.43
N TRP A 184 19.06 5.77 -9.19
CA TRP A 184 19.58 4.71 -8.33
C TRP A 184 18.51 3.64 -8.04
N PHE A 185 17.28 4.05 -7.76
CA PHE A 185 16.19 3.11 -7.51
C PHE A 185 15.83 2.27 -8.75
N LEU A 186 15.92 2.86 -9.94
CA LEU A 186 15.61 2.13 -11.18
C LEU A 186 16.55 0.94 -11.42
N ARG A 187 17.77 0.92 -10.84
CA ARG A 187 18.70 -0.21 -10.91
C ARG A 187 18.15 -1.49 -10.26
N LEU A 188 17.14 -1.38 -9.39
CA LEU A 188 16.48 -2.54 -8.79
C LEU A 188 15.80 -3.42 -9.84
N VAL A 189 15.27 -2.81 -10.92
CA VAL A 189 14.52 -3.50 -11.97
C VAL A 189 15.20 -3.45 -13.35
N ARG A 190 16.09 -2.49 -13.60
CA ARG A 190 16.85 -2.38 -14.85
C ARG A 190 17.78 -3.57 -15.04
N LYS A 191 17.89 -4.06 -16.29
CA LYS A 191 18.83 -5.10 -16.71
C LYS A 191 20.27 -4.60 -16.77
#